data_735f5503cec909d58ed9c20b1446f570
#
_entry.id   735f5503cec909d58ed9c20b1446f570
#
_cell.length_a   1.000
_cell.length_b   1.000
_cell.length_c   1.000
_cell.angle_alpha   90.00
_cell.angle_beta   90.00
_cell.angle_gamma   90.00
#
_symmetry.space_group_name_H-M   'P 1'
#
loop_
_entity.id
_entity.type
_entity.pdbx_description
1 polymer ?
#
loop_
_entity_poly.entity_id
_entity_poly.type
_entity_poly.pdbx_seq_one_letter_code
_entity_poly.pdbx_strand_id
1 'polypeptide(L)'
;GTSVIRVGAGGIMLPNHSPMVIAEQFGTLATLFPNRIDLGLGRAPGTDQRTLQALRRGPESSEYFPQDVLELQALLGTPQENQSIHAIPGEGTNVPLWILGSSLYGAQLAGMLGLPYAFASHFAPQAMAQAVSIYRERFEPSAQLSKPHVMIGCNIIVADTEEDARKLFTSPQQQFTRMVRGTRGKLPPPVDDIESFWSPAEKEQVSSMLTCSFF
;
A
#
# COMPACT_ATOMS: atom_id res chain seq x y z
N GLY A 1 2.57 -25.03 -4.96
CA GLY A 1 2.83 -23.68 -5.24
C GLY A 1 2.83 -23.30 -6.70
N THR A 2 3.31 -22.09 -6.96
CA THR A 2 3.44 -21.49 -8.28
C THR A 2 4.91 -21.26 -8.63
N SER A 3 5.25 -21.22 -9.92
CA SER A 3 6.63 -21.04 -10.39
C SER A 3 6.91 -19.65 -10.99
N VAL A 4 5.87 -18.92 -11.40
CA VAL A 4 6.02 -17.66 -12.16
C VAL A 4 5.34 -16.44 -11.51
N ILE A 5 4.35 -16.63 -10.65
CA ILE A 5 3.63 -15.53 -10.02
C ILE A 5 4.57 -14.74 -9.10
N ARG A 6 4.53 -13.41 -9.21
CA ARG A 6 5.22 -12.52 -8.26
C ARG A 6 4.38 -12.34 -7.00
N VAL A 7 5.05 -12.19 -5.88
CA VAL A 7 4.44 -12.02 -4.56
C VAL A 7 5.11 -10.84 -3.86
N GLY A 8 4.36 -10.03 -3.17
CA GLY A 8 4.92 -8.86 -2.47
C GLY A 8 4.07 -8.38 -1.32
N ALA A 9 4.61 -7.43 -0.57
CA ALA A 9 3.86 -6.72 0.46
C ALA A 9 3.06 -5.58 -0.19
N GLY A 10 1.80 -5.46 0.18
CA GLY A 10 0.96 -4.40 -0.37
C GLY A 10 0.32 -3.47 0.68
N GLY A 11 1.12 -2.93 1.68
CA GLY A 11 2.57 -2.82 1.81
C GLY A 11 3.07 -2.92 3.25
N ILE A 12 4.38 -2.82 3.36
CA ILE A 12 5.05 -2.57 4.64
C ILE A 12 4.84 -1.11 5.03
N MET A 13 4.34 -0.89 6.24
CA MET A 13 4.25 0.45 6.84
C MET A 13 5.62 0.83 7.39
N LEU A 14 6.47 1.34 6.48
CA LEU A 14 7.91 1.51 6.75
C LEU A 14 8.23 2.32 8.02
N PRO A 15 7.45 3.37 8.40
CA PRO A 15 7.70 4.09 9.65
C PRO A 15 7.67 3.24 10.92
N ASN A 16 7.08 2.03 10.87
CA ASN A 16 7.02 1.11 12.01
C ASN A 16 8.25 0.19 12.09
N HIS A 17 9.12 0.19 11.09
CA HIS A 17 10.22 -0.76 10.93
C HIS A 17 11.57 -0.06 10.73
N SER A 18 12.65 -0.79 10.99
CA SER A 18 13.99 -0.38 10.55
C SER A 18 14.18 -0.78 9.08
N PRO A 19 14.67 0.12 8.21
CA PRO A 19 15.01 -0.23 6.82
C PRO A 19 15.95 -1.44 6.73
N MET A 20 16.95 -1.53 7.62
CA MET A 20 17.87 -2.67 7.68
C MET A 20 17.16 -4.00 7.86
N VAL A 21 16.22 -4.09 8.82
CA VAL A 21 15.45 -5.32 9.09
C VAL A 21 14.60 -5.70 7.88
N ILE A 22 13.96 -4.73 7.23
CA ILE A 22 13.17 -4.97 6.03
C ILE A 22 14.05 -5.43 4.86
N ALA A 23 15.24 -4.84 4.69
CA ALA A 23 16.19 -5.25 3.67
C ALA A 23 16.65 -6.70 3.86
N GLU A 24 16.97 -7.12 5.10
CA GLU A 24 17.34 -8.51 5.41
C GLU A 24 16.17 -9.48 5.16
N GLN A 25 14.95 -9.15 5.59
CA GLN A 25 13.77 -10.00 5.40
C GLN A 25 13.43 -10.19 3.92
N PHE A 26 13.28 -9.09 3.17
CA PHE A 26 12.93 -9.16 1.75
C PHE A 26 14.08 -9.64 0.89
N GLY A 27 15.32 -9.33 1.27
CA GLY A 27 16.50 -9.89 0.65
C GLY A 27 16.60 -11.40 0.82
N THR A 28 16.29 -11.91 2.00
CA THR A 28 16.20 -13.37 2.24
C THR A 28 15.14 -14.00 1.33
N LEU A 29 13.94 -13.40 1.26
CA LEU A 29 12.89 -13.90 0.38
C LEU A 29 13.31 -13.86 -1.09
N ALA A 30 13.95 -12.80 -1.54
CA ALA A 30 14.41 -12.65 -2.92
C ALA A 30 15.53 -13.64 -3.28
N THR A 31 16.39 -13.96 -2.32
CA THR A 31 17.43 -14.98 -2.49
C THR A 31 16.83 -16.39 -2.60
N LEU A 32 15.80 -16.70 -1.79
CA LEU A 32 15.09 -17.99 -1.84
C LEU A 32 14.19 -18.10 -3.07
N PHE A 33 13.63 -16.98 -3.55
CA PHE A 33 12.68 -16.95 -4.66
C PHE A 33 13.07 -15.86 -5.69
N PRO A 34 14.14 -16.07 -6.46
CA PRO A 34 14.68 -15.06 -7.39
C PRO A 34 13.63 -14.53 -8.36
N ASN A 35 13.62 -13.21 -8.59
CA ASN A 35 12.72 -12.51 -9.51
C ASN A 35 11.22 -12.63 -9.20
N ARG A 36 10.85 -13.02 -7.98
CA ARG A 36 9.46 -13.24 -7.60
C ARG A 36 8.94 -12.36 -6.46
N ILE A 37 9.82 -11.56 -5.87
CA ILE A 37 9.50 -10.77 -4.68
C ILE A 37 9.41 -9.29 -5.05
N ASP A 38 8.34 -8.63 -4.60
CA ASP A 38 8.15 -7.18 -4.66
C ASP A 38 8.01 -6.62 -3.25
N LEU A 39 8.49 -5.40 -3.03
CA LEU A 39 8.40 -4.71 -1.74
C LEU A 39 7.59 -3.42 -1.87
N GLY A 40 6.32 -3.48 -1.51
CA GLY A 40 5.46 -2.31 -1.43
C GLY A 40 5.62 -1.58 -0.10
N LEU A 41 5.77 -0.25 -0.15
CA LEU A 41 6.08 0.61 0.98
C LEU A 41 5.00 1.67 1.18
N GLY A 42 4.50 1.81 2.40
CA GLY A 42 3.54 2.82 2.80
C GLY A 42 4.09 3.77 3.87
N ARG A 43 3.77 5.07 3.75
CA ARG A 43 4.19 6.11 4.73
C ARG A 43 3.32 6.12 5.98
N ALA A 44 2.04 5.80 5.86
CA ALA A 44 1.13 5.82 6.99
C ALA A 44 1.48 4.69 7.97
N PRO A 45 1.55 4.93 9.28
CA PRO A 45 1.84 3.88 10.26
C PRO A 45 0.70 2.86 10.39
N GLY A 46 -0.51 3.17 9.89
CA GLY A 46 -1.66 2.26 9.86
C GLY A 46 -2.14 1.78 11.22
N THR A 47 -1.69 2.42 12.31
CA THR A 47 -1.95 2.00 13.68
C THR A 47 -2.28 3.18 14.58
N ASP A 48 -2.69 2.91 15.82
CA ASP A 48 -2.94 3.93 16.85
C ASP A 48 -1.66 4.32 17.59
N GLN A 49 -1.76 5.42 18.36
CA GLN A 49 -0.63 5.98 19.09
C GLN A 49 -0.07 5.02 20.16
N ARG A 50 -0.91 4.20 20.79
CA ARG A 50 -0.45 3.22 21.80
C ARG A 50 0.42 2.14 21.17
N THR A 51 0.03 1.68 19.97
CA THR A 51 0.81 0.71 19.20
C THR A 51 2.12 1.32 18.73
N LEU A 52 2.15 2.59 18.29
CA LEU A 52 3.40 3.29 17.95
C LEU A 52 4.35 3.36 19.15
N GLN A 53 3.83 3.70 20.35
CA GLN A 53 4.62 3.70 21.58
C GLN A 53 5.19 2.31 21.91
N ALA A 54 4.37 1.26 21.76
CA ALA A 54 4.83 -0.11 21.98
C ALA A 54 5.94 -0.53 20.98
N LEU A 55 5.89 -0.02 19.76
CA LEU A 55 6.94 -0.19 18.74
C LEU A 55 8.16 0.73 18.98
N ARG A 56 8.13 1.59 20.01
CA ARG A 56 9.16 2.61 20.27
C ARG A 56 9.36 3.55 19.07
N ARG A 57 8.27 3.90 18.38
CA ARG A 57 8.22 4.84 17.27
C ARG A 57 7.44 6.09 17.66
N GLY A 58 7.85 7.24 17.12
CA GLY A 58 7.16 8.51 17.30
C GLY A 58 6.44 8.97 16.02
N PRO A 59 5.66 10.05 16.13
CA PRO A 59 4.98 10.65 14.97
C PRO A 59 5.95 11.07 13.85
N GLU A 60 7.16 11.48 14.24
CA GLU A 60 8.25 11.89 13.33
C GLU A 60 8.74 10.76 12.41
N SER A 61 8.52 9.50 12.78
CA SER A 61 8.93 8.35 11.97
C SER A 61 8.37 8.39 10.54
N SER A 62 7.20 9.00 10.35
CA SER A 62 6.60 9.17 9.01
C SER A 62 7.26 10.27 8.17
N GLU A 63 8.03 11.17 8.79
CA GLU A 63 8.75 12.25 8.10
C GLU A 63 10.03 11.72 7.44
N TYR A 64 10.62 10.68 8.02
CA TYR A 64 11.82 10.01 7.48
C TYR A 64 11.52 9.05 6.32
N PHE A 65 10.26 8.85 5.96
CA PHE A 65 9.87 7.88 4.93
C PHE A 65 10.66 8.00 3.60
N PRO A 66 10.93 9.19 3.04
CA PRO A 66 11.74 9.29 1.83
C PRO A 66 13.17 8.80 2.02
N GLN A 67 13.79 9.13 3.15
CA GLN A 67 15.15 8.72 3.50
C GLN A 67 15.21 7.20 3.72
N ASP A 68 14.21 6.64 4.41
CA ASP A 68 14.08 5.19 4.65
C ASP A 68 13.94 4.41 3.33
N VAL A 69 13.21 4.97 2.33
CA VAL A 69 13.11 4.38 0.99
C VAL A 69 14.46 4.38 0.28
N LEU A 70 15.21 5.49 0.33
CA LEU A 70 16.56 5.58 -0.26
C LEU A 70 17.55 4.63 0.43
N GLU A 71 17.45 4.50 1.76
CA GLU A 71 18.25 3.55 2.53
C GLU A 71 17.97 2.10 2.09
N LEU A 72 16.69 1.74 1.92
CA LEU A 72 16.31 0.44 1.39
C LEU A 72 16.85 0.18 -0.02
N GLN A 73 16.80 1.18 -0.90
CA GLN A 73 17.39 1.07 -2.24
C GLN A 73 18.90 0.80 -2.16
N ALA A 74 19.61 1.48 -1.26
CA ALA A 74 21.05 1.29 -1.07
C ALA A 74 21.35 -0.10 -0.48
N LEU A 75 20.61 -0.54 0.54
CA LEU A 75 20.84 -1.83 1.21
C LEU A 75 20.53 -3.04 0.32
N LEU A 76 19.55 -2.93 -0.59
CA LEU A 76 19.15 -3.99 -1.52
C LEU A 76 19.89 -3.90 -2.88
N GLY A 77 20.49 -2.75 -3.15
CA GLY A 77 21.22 -2.47 -4.38
C GLY A 77 22.60 -3.14 -4.45
N THR A 78 23.31 -2.86 -5.54
CA THR A 78 24.71 -3.27 -5.66
C THR A 78 25.55 -2.48 -4.65
N PRO A 79 26.36 -3.16 -3.81
CA PRO A 79 27.14 -2.49 -2.79
C PRO A 79 28.14 -1.49 -3.40
N GLN A 80 28.30 -0.37 -2.72
CA GLN A 80 29.28 0.63 -3.08
C GLN A 80 30.64 0.31 -2.43
N GLU A 81 31.74 0.73 -3.05
CA GLU A 81 33.12 0.39 -2.63
C GLU A 81 33.45 0.74 -1.17
N ASN A 82 32.79 1.78 -0.61
CA ASN A 82 32.98 2.23 0.78
C ASN A 82 31.74 2.05 1.65
N GLN A 83 30.82 1.17 1.29
CA GLN A 83 29.63 0.91 2.08
C GLN A 83 30.01 0.22 3.39
N SER A 84 29.65 0.82 4.53
CA SER A 84 29.99 0.31 5.85
C SER A 84 28.90 -0.60 6.46
N ILE A 85 27.68 -0.54 5.95
CA ILE A 85 26.53 -1.29 6.45
C ILE A 85 26.00 -2.17 5.33
N HIS A 86 25.89 -3.46 5.58
CA HIS A 86 25.47 -4.46 4.61
C HIS A 86 24.27 -5.26 5.11
N ALA A 87 23.22 -5.38 4.30
CA ALA A 87 22.03 -6.19 4.59
C ALA A 87 22.17 -7.57 3.95
N ILE A 88 22.69 -8.54 4.68
CA ILE A 88 22.91 -9.89 4.16
C ILE A 88 21.70 -10.80 4.48
N PRO A 89 21.16 -11.55 3.49
CA PRO A 89 21.64 -11.76 2.11
C PRO A 89 21.02 -10.82 1.07
N GLY A 90 20.44 -9.68 1.49
CA GLY A 90 19.64 -8.78 0.64
C GLY A 90 20.45 -7.95 -0.36
N GLU A 91 21.71 -7.70 -0.05
CA GLU A 91 22.64 -6.92 -0.87
C GLU A 91 22.74 -7.49 -2.30
N GLY A 92 22.59 -6.61 -3.30
CA GLY A 92 22.64 -6.99 -4.71
C GLY A 92 21.39 -7.69 -5.25
N THR A 93 20.38 -7.96 -4.43
CA THR A 93 19.13 -8.61 -4.88
C THR A 93 18.26 -7.69 -5.72
N ASN A 94 18.42 -6.37 -5.58
CA ASN A 94 17.63 -5.34 -6.29
C ASN A 94 16.12 -5.61 -6.23
N VAL A 95 15.61 -5.98 -5.05
CA VAL A 95 14.15 -6.21 -4.86
C VAL A 95 13.39 -4.99 -5.35
N PRO A 96 12.45 -5.14 -6.30
CA PRO A 96 11.68 -4.01 -6.80
C PRO A 96 10.85 -3.34 -5.69
N LEU A 97 11.06 -2.04 -5.49
CA LEU A 97 10.32 -1.22 -4.55
C LEU A 97 9.10 -0.60 -5.23
N TRP A 98 8.00 -0.50 -4.48
CA TRP A 98 6.77 0.16 -4.89
C TRP A 98 6.38 1.19 -3.84
N ILE A 99 5.93 2.37 -4.25
CA ILE A 99 5.34 3.34 -3.33
C ILE A 99 3.82 3.17 -3.33
N LEU A 100 3.26 2.91 -2.15
CA LEU A 100 1.82 2.75 -1.95
C LEU A 100 1.25 3.95 -1.20
N GLY A 101 0.07 4.41 -1.60
CA GLY A 101 -0.61 5.48 -0.89
C GLY A 101 -1.96 5.84 -1.48
N SER A 102 -2.66 6.75 -0.78
CA SER A 102 -3.96 7.31 -1.18
C SER A 102 -3.93 8.83 -1.26
N SER A 103 -2.74 9.43 -1.32
CA SER A 103 -2.53 10.88 -1.32
C SER A 103 -1.57 11.32 -2.42
N LEU A 104 -1.57 12.63 -2.70
CA LEU A 104 -0.68 13.23 -3.70
C LEU A 104 0.80 13.12 -3.32
N TYR A 105 1.11 13.03 -2.03
CA TYR A 105 2.49 12.90 -1.55
C TYR A 105 3.19 11.64 -2.08
N GLY A 106 2.55 10.48 -1.97
CA GLY A 106 3.11 9.22 -2.49
C GLY A 106 3.34 9.26 -4.01
N ALA A 107 2.44 9.91 -4.74
CA ALA A 107 2.56 10.12 -6.18
C ALA A 107 3.79 10.96 -6.55
N GLN A 108 4.03 12.06 -5.83
CA GLN A 108 5.21 12.92 -6.03
C GLN A 108 6.50 12.15 -5.73
N LEU A 109 6.56 11.49 -4.58
CA LEU A 109 7.75 10.73 -4.17
C LEU A 109 8.07 9.61 -5.16
N ALA A 110 7.08 8.81 -5.56
CA ALA A 110 7.25 7.73 -6.53
C ALA A 110 7.75 8.27 -7.88
N GLY A 111 7.20 9.40 -8.33
CA GLY A 111 7.63 10.06 -9.56
C GLY A 111 9.09 10.51 -9.50
N MET A 112 9.46 11.23 -8.45
CA MET A 112 10.84 11.73 -8.27
C MET A 112 11.88 10.61 -8.12
N LEU A 113 11.51 9.48 -7.52
CA LEU A 113 12.40 8.33 -7.34
C LEU A 113 12.37 7.35 -8.52
N GLY A 114 11.54 7.58 -9.54
CA GLY A 114 11.38 6.66 -10.67
C GLY A 114 10.88 5.28 -10.26
N LEU A 115 10.02 5.20 -9.23
CA LEU A 115 9.47 3.95 -8.70
C LEU A 115 8.03 3.74 -9.18
N PRO A 116 7.56 2.48 -9.32
CA PRO A 116 6.16 2.21 -9.57
C PRO A 116 5.28 2.68 -8.42
N TYR A 117 4.10 3.17 -8.76
CA TYR A 117 3.15 3.77 -7.83
C TYR A 117 1.85 2.96 -7.76
N ALA A 118 1.43 2.60 -6.56
CA ALA A 118 0.16 1.94 -6.30
C ALA A 118 -0.78 2.86 -5.54
N PHE A 119 -1.92 3.22 -6.15
CA PHE A 119 -2.94 4.06 -5.53
C PHE A 119 -4.05 3.24 -4.89
N ALA A 120 -4.34 3.52 -3.64
CA ALA A 120 -5.34 2.79 -2.85
C ALA A 120 -6.78 3.30 -3.13
N SER A 121 -7.22 3.23 -4.38
CA SER A 121 -8.54 3.69 -4.82
C SER A 121 -9.71 2.85 -4.30
N HIS A 122 -9.44 1.66 -3.81
CA HIS A 122 -10.44 0.78 -3.19
C HIS A 122 -11.04 1.32 -1.88
N PHE A 123 -10.46 2.37 -1.28
CA PHE A 123 -11.02 3.04 -0.10
C PHE A 123 -10.91 4.57 -0.13
N ALA A 124 -10.10 5.17 -1.00
CA ALA A 124 -9.92 6.62 -1.09
C ALA A 124 -9.79 7.08 -2.56
N PRO A 125 -10.82 6.89 -3.41
CA PRO A 125 -10.74 7.11 -4.85
C PRO A 125 -10.68 8.60 -5.26
N GLN A 126 -11.06 9.53 -4.38
CA GLN A 126 -11.30 10.95 -4.74
C GLN A 126 -10.08 11.64 -5.34
N ALA A 127 -8.88 11.37 -4.81
CA ALA A 127 -7.64 11.98 -5.28
C ALA A 127 -6.94 11.18 -6.39
N MET A 128 -7.48 10.04 -6.83
CA MET A 128 -6.82 9.10 -7.74
C MET A 128 -6.37 9.74 -9.05
N ALA A 129 -7.29 10.42 -9.75
CA ALA A 129 -6.98 11.02 -11.05
C ALA A 129 -5.86 12.06 -10.94
N GLN A 130 -5.94 12.94 -9.93
CA GLN A 130 -4.93 13.94 -9.68
C GLN A 130 -3.58 13.32 -9.29
N ALA A 131 -3.58 12.31 -8.42
CA ALA A 131 -2.36 11.61 -8.02
C ALA A 131 -1.66 10.95 -9.21
N VAL A 132 -2.41 10.28 -10.08
CA VAL A 132 -1.87 9.63 -11.28
C VAL A 132 -1.30 10.66 -12.25
N SER A 133 -1.96 11.84 -12.43
CA SER A 133 -1.42 12.94 -13.26
C SER A 133 -0.10 13.44 -12.71
N ILE A 134 -0.05 13.79 -11.42
CA ILE A 134 1.16 14.28 -10.75
C ILE A 134 2.30 13.25 -10.83
N TYR A 135 2.01 11.97 -10.62
CA TYR A 135 3.01 10.90 -10.73
C TYR A 135 3.63 10.87 -12.14
N ARG A 136 2.79 10.91 -13.19
CA ARG A 136 3.25 10.89 -14.59
C ARG A 136 4.04 12.14 -14.98
N GLU A 137 3.59 13.30 -14.52
CA GLU A 137 4.25 14.59 -14.79
C GLU A 137 5.62 14.72 -14.12
N ARG A 138 5.78 14.12 -12.92
CA ARG A 138 7.01 14.19 -12.12
C ARG A 138 7.90 12.97 -12.26
N PHE A 139 7.56 12.04 -13.14
CA PHE A 139 8.31 10.80 -13.28
C PHE A 139 9.69 11.03 -13.88
N GLU A 140 10.71 10.64 -13.13
CA GLU A 140 12.10 10.59 -13.56
C GLU A 140 12.52 9.12 -13.74
N PRO A 141 13.03 8.71 -14.92
CA PRO A 141 13.48 7.34 -15.12
C PRO A 141 14.58 6.94 -14.12
N SER A 142 14.50 5.71 -13.64
CA SER A 142 15.47 5.12 -12.72
C SER A 142 16.06 3.81 -13.27
N ALA A 143 17.00 3.22 -12.53
CA ALA A 143 17.53 1.89 -12.85
C ALA A 143 16.44 0.80 -12.79
N GLN A 144 15.40 0.99 -11.95
CA GLN A 144 14.30 0.05 -11.82
C GLN A 144 13.22 0.22 -12.91
N LEU A 145 12.96 1.46 -13.35
CA LEU A 145 11.80 1.77 -14.18
C LEU A 145 12.11 2.89 -15.18
N SER A 146 11.94 2.60 -16.48
CA SER A 146 12.18 3.57 -17.56
C SER A 146 10.96 4.41 -17.95
N LYS A 147 9.74 3.98 -17.55
CA LYS A 147 8.47 4.64 -17.85
C LYS A 147 7.53 4.55 -16.65
N PRO A 148 6.61 5.52 -16.45
CA PRO A 148 5.65 5.46 -15.37
C PRO A 148 4.84 4.17 -15.35
N HIS A 149 4.72 3.54 -14.18
CA HIS A 149 3.90 2.35 -13.97
C HIS A 149 2.96 2.56 -12.79
N VAL A 150 1.65 2.50 -13.05
CA VAL A 150 0.61 2.73 -12.05
C VAL A 150 -0.20 1.46 -11.83
N MET A 151 -0.43 1.15 -10.57
CA MET A 151 -1.42 0.17 -10.12
C MET A 151 -2.55 0.92 -9.39
N ILE A 152 -3.79 0.52 -9.61
CA ILE A 152 -4.96 1.00 -8.85
C ILE A 152 -5.65 -0.15 -8.15
N GLY A 153 -6.16 0.09 -6.93
CA GLY A 153 -6.91 -0.89 -6.16
C GLY A 153 -8.40 -0.83 -6.48
N CYS A 154 -9.03 -1.98 -6.66
CA CYS A 154 -10.49 -2.09 -6.79
C CYS A 154 -11.03 -3.13 -5.81
N ASN A 155 -12.22 -2.87 -5.26
CA ASN A 155 -12.98 -3.91 -4.58
C ASN A 155 -13.80 -4.67 -5.63
N ILE A 156 -13.68 -5.98 -5.65
CA ILE A 156 -14.44 -6.84 -6.57
C ILE A 156 -15.15 -7.90 -5.75
N ILE A 157 -16.47 -7.96 -5.85
CA ILE A 157 -17.32 -8.94 -5.18
C ILE A 157 -17.89 -9.86 -6.25
N VAL A 158 -17.63 -11.14 -6.12
CA VAL A 158 -18.08 -12.16 -7.07
C VAL A 158 -18.95 -13.19 -6.35
N ALA A 159 -20.11 -13.50 -6.92
CA ALA A 159 -21.03 -14.53 -6.47
C ALA A 159 -21.71 -15.18 -7.69
N ASP A 160 -22.51 -16.22 -7.47
CA ASP A 160 -23.23 -16.90 -8.56
C ASP A 160 -24.34 -16.05 -9.17
N THR A 161 -24.91 -15.12 -8.39
CA THR A 161 -25.92 -14.16 -8.85
C THR A 161 -25.55 -12.74 -8.47
N GLU A 162 -26.07 -11.76 -9.22
CA GLU A 162 -25.90 -10.34 -8.89
C GLU A 162 -26.54 -9.98 -7.53
N GLU A 163 -27.67 -10.61 -7.18
CA GLU A 163 -28.33 -10.43 -5.89
C GLU A 163 -27.44 -10.87 -4.74
N ASP A 164 -26.81 -12.03 -4.83
CA ASP A 164 -25.85 -12.51 -3.83
C ASP A 164 -24.62 -11.62 -3.74
N ALA A 165 -24.08 -11.14 -4.87
CA ALA A 165 -22.97 -10.21 -4.88
C ALA A 165 -23.32 -8.88 -4.20
N ARG A 166 -24.51 -8.33 -4.46
CA ARG A 166 -25.03 -7.13 -3.78
C ARG A 166 -25.18 -7.35 -2.28
N LYS A 167 -25.72 -8.50 -1.87
CA LYS A 167 -25.82 -8.87 -0.47
C LYS A 167 -24.44 -8.96 0.20
N LEU A 168 -23.48 -9.63 -0.42
CA LEU A 168 -22.10 -9.70 0.07
C LEU A 168 -21.45 -8.31 0.18
N PHE A 169 -21.75 -7.40 -0.75
CA PHE A 169 -21.24 -6.03 -0.73
C PHE A 169 -21.71 -5.22 0.48
N THR A 170 -22.80 -5.59 1.14
CA THR A 170 -23.25 -4.93 2.37
C THR A 170 -22.23 -5.06 3.52
N SER A 171 -21.35 -6.08 3.51
CA SER A 171 -20.27 -6.22 4.50
C SER A 171 -19.26 -5.08 4.42
N PRO A 172 -18.61 -4.76 3.27
CA PRO A 172 -17.77 -3.58 3.15
C PRO A 172 -18.53 -2.27 3.40
N GLN A 173 -19.78 -2.14 2.97
CA GLN A 173 -20.59 -0.95 3.26
C GLN A 173 -20.74 -0.71 4.76
N GLN A 174 -21.07 -1.74 5.55
CA GLN A 174 -21.09 -1.65 7.01
C GLN A 174 -19.71 -1.31 7.59
N GLN A 175 -18.64 -1.91 7.08
CA GLN A 175 -17.29 -1.66 7.57
C GLN A 175 -16.86 -0.21 7.33
N PHE A 176 -17.14 0.35 6.17
CA PHE A 176 -16.85 1.77 5.87
C PHE A 176 -17.73 2.71 6.69
N THR A 177 -19.00 2.37 6.92
CA THR A 177 -19.88 3.13 7.83
C THR A 177 -19.32 3.15 9.26
N ARG A 178 -18.84 2.01 9.76
CA ARG A 178 -18.17 1.93 11.07
C ARG A 178 -16.91 2.80 11.11
N MET A 179 -16.14 2.82 10.02
CA MET A 179 -14.94 3.68 9.92
C MET A 179 -15.31 5.17 9.99
N VAL A 180 -16.37 5.60 9.30
CA VAL A 180 -16.91 6.97 9.38
C VAL A 180 -17.36 7.32 10.81
N ARG A 181 -17.96 6.36 11.52
CA ARG A 181 -18.36 6.51 12.94
C ARG A 181 -17.19 6.45 13.93
N GLY A 182 -15.94 6.22 13.45
CA GLY A 182 -14.78 6.04 14.32
C GLY A 182 -14.76 4.73 15.10
N THR A 183 -15.61 3.76 14.74
CA THR A 183 -15.67 2.43 15.37
C THR A 183 -14.87 1.44 14.53
N ARG A 184 -13.99 0.66 15.20
CA ARG A 184 -13.19 -0.37 14.53
C ARG A 184 -13.68 -1.76 14.93
N GLY A 185 -13.48 -2.73 14.07
CA GLY A 185 -13.87 -4.12 14.33
C GLY A 185 -13.54 -5.04 13.16
N LYS A 186 -13.88 -6.30 13.32
CA LYS A 186 -13.81 -7.28 12.24
C LYS A 186 -14.84 -6.93 11.16
N LEU A 187 -14.56 -7.37 9.92
CA LEU A 187 -15.53 -7.27 8.83
C LEU A 187 -16.86 -7.93 9.27
N PRO A 188 -17.98 -7.20 9.26
CA PRO A 188 -19.27 -7.77 9.67
C PRO A 188 -19.81 -8.73 8.60
N PRO A 189 -20.67 -9.68 8.98
CA PRO A 189 -21.41 -10.48 8.01
C PRO A 189 -22.33 -9.59 7.16
N PRO A 190 -22.71 -10.04 5.94
CA PRO A 190 -23.66 -9.31 5.12
C PRO A 190 -25.03 -9.25 5.76
N VAL A 191 -25.80 -8.22 5.42
CA VAL A 191 -27.18 -8.01 5.87
C VAL A 191 -28.14 -7.94 4.69
N ASP A 192 -29.41 -8.25 4.93
CA ASP A 192 -30.46 -8.19 3.89
C ASP A 192 -30.87 -6.73 3.62
N ASP A 193 -30.89 -5.89 4.64
CA ASP A 193 -31.26 -4.47 4.56
C ASP A 193 -30.13 -3.59 5.08
N ILE A 194 -29.32 -3.07 4.16
CA ILE A 194 -28.26 -2.10 4.48
C ILE A 194 -28.84 -0.70 4.73
N GLU A 195 -30.01 -0.38 4.18
CA GLU A 195 -30.60 0.96 4.29
C GLU A 195 -30.97 1.32 5.74
N SER A 196 -31.31 0.31 6.54
CA SER A 196 -31.56 0.51 7.97
C SER A 196 -30.30 0.73 8.81
N PHE A 197 -29.10 0.46 8.25
CA PHE A 197 -27.83 0.51 8.98
C PHE A 197 -27.22 1.91 9.04
N TRP A 198 -27.44 2.74 8.04
CA TRP A 198 -26.82 4.06 7.89
C TRP A 198 -27.82 5.20 7.78
N SER A 199 -27.40 6.41 8.13
CA SER A 199 -28.12 7.64 7.80
C SER A 199 -27.88 8.04 6.32
N PRO A 200 -28.73 8.92 5.74
CA PRO A 200 -28.52 9.41 4.38
C PRO A 200 -27.14 10.04 4.15
N ALA A 201 -26.62 10.78 5.14
CA ALA A 201 -25.31 11.41 5.05
C ALA A 201 -24.16 10.38 5.08
N GLU A 202 -24.27 9.35 5.92
CA GLU A 202 -23.31 8.25 5.96
C GLU A 202 -23.32 7.44 4.65
N LYS A 203 -24.51 7.17 4.10
CA LYS A 203 -24.68 6.52 2.80
C LYS A 203 -23.95 7.28 1.69
N GLU A 204 -24.16 8.59 1.61
CA GLU A 204 -23.49 9.44 0.61
C GLU A 204 -21.97 9.38 0.76
N GLN A 205 -21.47 9.57 1.99
CA GLN A 205 -20.03 9.51 2.27
C GLN A 205 -19.44 8.14 1.94
N VAL A 206 -20.04 7.04 2.41
CA VAL A 206 -19.57 5.67 2.15
C VAL A 206 -19.62 5.34 0.66
N SER A 207 -20.71 5.73 -0.03
CA SER A 207 -20.84 5.51 -1.47
C SER A 207 -19.71 6.21 -2.25
N SER A 208 -19.35 7.44 -1.85
CA SER A 208 -18.22 8.16 -2.46
C SER A 208 -16.88 7.47 -2.23
N MET A 209 -16.69 6.82 -1.08
CA MET A 209 -15.47 6.07 -0.75
C MET A 209 -15.38 4.73 -1.50
N LEU A 210 -16.51 4.15 -1.86
CA LEU A 210 -16.62 2.84 -2.52
C LEU A 210 -16.84 2.91 -4.03
N THR A 211 -16.60 4.06 -4.68
CA THR A 211 -16.79 4.22 -6.14
C THR A 211 -15.90 3.31 -6.99
N CYS A 212 -14.76 2.82 -6.45
CA CYS A 212 -13.94 1.80 -7.10
C CYS A 212 -14.30 0.38 -6.62
N SER A 213 -15.59 0.09 -6.49
CA SER A 213 -16.12 -1.23 -6.12
C SER A 213 -17.06 -1.74 -7.21
N PHE A 214 -16.95 -3.04 -7.52
CA PHE A 214 -17.68 -3.71 -8.60
C PHE A 214 -18.28 -5.02 -8.08
N PHE A 215 -19.47 -5.36 -8.51
CA PHE A 215 -20.20 -6.58 -8.18
C PHE A 215 -21.20 -6.94 -9.28
#